data_d4bfcf92a36abb7df08acbc1a33ba42c
#
_entry.id   d4bfcf92a36abb7df08acbc1a33ba42c
#
_cell.length_a   1.000
_cell.length_b   1.000
_cell.length_c   1.000
_cell.angle_alpha   90.00
_cell.angle_beta   90.00
_cell.angle_gamma   90.00
#
_symmetry.space_group_name_H-M   'P 1'
#
loop_
_entity.id
_entity.type
_entity.pdbx_description
1 polymer ?
#
loop_
_entity_poly.entity_id
_entity_poly.type
_entity_poly.pdbx_seq_one_letter_code
_entity_poly.pdbx_strand_id
1 'polypeptide(L)'
;MIHNELFAVAFIADIHFGALKTEKLYEQLKERFLRVIDGKRLDMIVFGGDLFHTITSMNYSTAHSVMMFMEEVVDICIQNDIKYIRLIQGTASHDNRQLHNFSMYENRSDINFRIIMSVEEEHLAEGLDILYVPEEYMNDMEQFYAPYLSQKDKYDFIFGHGMFKEVGTMAKQQLGEITMSRAPVFDSKQMINACKGPIFFGHIHTNTVIRKHVYYPGSFSRFQHGEETDKGFYLCVYNVLNHKYAVEFIHNDMAEEYITIKIPDFTVYKDKPEDIVDVIESVQADYKRVKIVLVGHIDFSYALQFIREYAKDKPRLQIQITDEAQFVKEQETERVVNTLLEKYAFIFDSGISHEEKIQKFIKIRHGKELPIETIKNELNLL
;
A
#
# COMPACT_ATOMS: atom_id res chain seq x y z
N MET A 1 10.28 25.08 31.09
CA MET A 1 9.71 24.89 29.75
C MET A 1 8.55 23.90 29.92
N ILE A 2 7.34 24.29 29.62
CA ILE A 2 6.19 23.36 29.58
C ILE A 2 6.41 22.55 28.31
N HIS A 3 6.97 21.35 28.44
CA HIS A 3 7.02 20.41 27.32
C HIS A 3 5.58 20.15 26.90
N ASN A 4 5.30 20.32 25.62
CA ASN A 4 4.05 19.96 25.02
C ASN A 4 3.89 18.44 25.22
N GLU A 5 2.97 18.01 26.07
CA GLU A 5 2.77 16.58 26.36
C GLU A 5 2.22 15.83 25.13
N LEU A 6 1.72 16.56 24.14
CA LEU A 6 1.10 16.00 22.93
C LEU A 6 1.98 16.29 21.71
N PHE A 7 2.18 15.26 20.91
CA PHE A 7 2.84 15.31 19.61
C PHE A 7 1.85 14.84 18.53
N ALA A 8 1.65 15.67 17.53
CA ALA A 8 0.63 15.44 16.51
C ALA A 8 1.26 15.22 15.13
N VAL A 9 0.85 14.15 14.45
CA VAL A 9 1.42 13.72 13.16
C VAL A 9 0.32 13.57 12.11
N ALA A 10 0.59 14.03 10.90
CA ALA A 10 -0.14 13.64 9.69
C ALA A 10 0.68 12.61 8.90
N PHE A 11 0.11 11.46 8.59
CA PHE A 11 0.75 10.40 7.80
C PHE A 11 -0.05 10.13 6.54
N ILE A 12 0.58 10.33 5.38
CA ILE A 12 0.04 10.07 4.04
C ILE A 12 1.02 9.20 3.26
N ALA A 13 0.53 8.24 2.46
CA ALA A 13 1.36 7.37 1.65
C ALA A 13 0.70 7.08 0.29
N ASP A 14 1.42 6.45 -0.62
CA ASP A 14 0.92 5.92 -1.88
C ASP A 14 0.12 6.97 -2.68
N ILE A 15 0.73 8.15 -2.87
CA ILE A 15 0.12 9.27 -3.61
C ILE A 15 0.16 9.00 -5.12
N HIS A 16 1.24 8.40 -5.61
CA HIS A 16 1.42 7.97 -7.00
C HIS A 16 1.15 9.09 -8.02
N PHE A 17 1.85 10.21 -7.91
CA PHE A 17 1.81 11.23 -8.95
C PHE A 17 2.15 10.64 -10.32
N GLY A 18 1.26 10.81 -11.29
CA GLY A 18 1.35 10.22 -12.63
C GLY A 18 0.44 8.99 -12.86
N ALA A 19 -0.15 8.40 -11.82
CA ALA A 19 -1.15 7.32 -11.99
C ALA A 19 -2.49 7.84 -12.51
N LEU A 20 -2.89 9.03 -12.08
CA LEU A 20 -4.03 9.77 -12.60
C LEU A 20 -3.57 10.99 -13.39
N LYS A 21 -4.52 11.67 -14.07
CA LYS A 21 -4.25 13.03 -14.56
C LYS A 21 -3.78 13.88 -13.39
N THR A 22 -2.61 14.44 -13.52
CA THR A 22 -1.89 15.08 -12.40
C THR A 22 -2.67 16.23 -11.80
N GLU A 23 -3.35 17.03 -12.64
CA GLU A 23 -4.18 18.14 -12.19
C GLU A 23 -5.33 17.67 -11.29
N LYS A 24 -5.93 16.52 -11.63
CA LYS A 24 -7.02 15.92 -10.82
C LYS A 24 -6.53 15.43 -9.47
N LEU A 25 -5.36 14.77 -9.44
CA LEU A 25 -4.77 14.30 -8.18
C LEU A 25 -4.35 15.48 -7.30
N TYR A 26 -3.73 16.50 -7.91
CA TYR A 26 -3.33 17.71 -7.22
C TYR A 26 -4.53 18.46 -6.61
N GLU A 27 -5.65 18.56 -7.33
CA GLU A 27 -6.90 19.13 -6.80
C GLU A 27 -7.42 18.37 -5.58
N GLN A 28 -7.40 17.03 -5.62
CA GLN A 28 -7.76 16.20 -4.47
C GLN A 28 -6.83 16.45 -3.28
N LEU A 29 -5.52 16.50 -3.51
CA LEU A 29 -4.52 16.79 -2.47
C LEU A 29 -4.74 18.18 -1.86
N LYS A 30 -5.03 19.17 -2.69
CA LYS A 30 -5.29 20.53 -2.24
C LYS A 30 -6.54 20.60 -1.34
N GLU A 31 -7.63 19.99 -1.77
CA GLU A 31 -8.92 20.08 -1.06
C GLU A 31 -8.98 19.13 0.16
N ARG A 32 -8.35 17.96 0.11
CA ARG A 32 -8.55 16.89 1.12
C ARG A 32 -7.30 16.60 1.96
N PHE A 33 -6.15 17.15 1.61
CA PHE A 33 -4.96 17.06 2.43
C PHE A 33 -4.49 18.45 2.88
N LEU A 34 -4.10 19.33 1.96
CA LEU A 34 -3.53 20.64 2.31
C LEU A 34 -4.50 21.50 3.13
N ARG A 35 -5.76 21.63 2.71
CA ARG A 35 -6.78 22.37 3.48
C ARG A 35 -7.07 21.75 4.85
N VAL A 36 -6.90 20.45 4.99
CA VAL A 36 -7.16 19.76 6.26
C VAL A 36 -6.01 19.99 7.24
N ILE A 37 -4.77 20.00 6.77
CA ILE A 37 -3.60 20.23 7.63
C ILE A 37 -3.38 21.72 7.92
N ASP A 38 -3.87 22.60 7.05
CA ASP A 38 -3.78 24.04 7.24
C ASP A 38 -4.59 24.50 8.47
N GLY A 39 -3.96 25.26 9.35
CA GLY A 39 -4.56 25.70 10.61
C GLY A 39 -4.70 24.60 11.69
N LYS A 40 -4.32 23.34 11.41
CA LYS A 40 -4.23 22.31 12.44
C LYS A 40 -2.92 22.40 13.20
N ARG A 41 -3.00 22.16 14.51
CA ARG A 41 -1.82 22.02 15.32
C ARG A 41 -1.19 20.66 15.10
N LEU A 42 -0.20 20.60 14.23
CA LEU A 42 0.61 19.43 13.96
C LEU A 42 2.08 19.73 14.32
N ASP A 43 2.83 18.71 14.63
CA ASP A 43 4.27 18.80 14.88
C ASP A 43 5.07 18.22 13.70
N MET A 44 4.49 17.22 13.01
CA MET A 44 5.16 16.49 11.93
C MET A 44 4.22 16.10 10.80
N ILE A 45 4.72 16.14 9.57
CA ILE A 45 4.10 15.51 8.40
C ILE A 45 5.05 14.43 7.87
N VAL A 46 4.50 13.23 7.63
CA VAL A 46 5.25 12.08 7.12
C VAL A 46 4.62 11.59 5.82
N PHE A 47 5.43 11.57 4.76
CA PHE A 47 5.11 10.91 3.50
C PHE A 47 5.69 9.49 3.53
N GLY A 48 4.83 8.51 3.59
CA GLY A 48 5.15 7.10 3.84
C GLY A 48 5.51 6.30 2.59
N GLY A 49 6.13 6.93 1.59
CA GLY A 49 6.57 6.29 0.35
C GLY A 49 5.58 6.34 -0.80
N ASP A 50 6.05 5.93 -1.98
CA ASP A 50 5.32 5.89 -3.26
C ASP A 50 4.66 7.23 -3.60
N LEU A 51 5.48 8.31 -3.52
CA LEU A 51 5.07 9.64 -3.95
C LEU A 51 4.85 9.69 -5.46
N PHE A 52 5.70 9.03 -6.24
CA PHE A 52 5.62 8.93 -7.70
C PHE A 52 5.04 7.59 -8.14
N HIS A 53 4.41 7.57 -9.33
CA HIS A 53 3.90 6.33 -9.89
C HIS A 53 4.95 5.53 -10.68
N THR A 54 5.84 6.21 -11.39
CA THR A 54 6.92 5.58 -12.16
C THR A 54 8.13 6.51 -12.26
N ILE A 55 9.32 5.93 -12.49
CA ILE A 55 10.56 6.70 -12.65
C ILE A 55 10.59 7.47 -13.99
N THR A 56 9.92 6.95 -15.03
CA THR A 56 10.14 7.38 -16.41
C THR A 56 9.13 8.39 -16.94
N SER A 57 8.06 8.68 -16.22
CA SER A 57 6.92 9.41 -16.77
C SER A 57 6.68 10.80 -16.16
N MET A 58 7.70 11.40 -15.54
CA MET A 58 7.60 12.82 -15.15
C MET A 58 7.63 13.69 -16.43
N ASN A 59 6.46 13.84 -17.05
CA ASN A 59 6.29 14.91 -18.03
C ASN A 59 6.36 16.27 -17.30
N TYR A 60 6.49 17.35 -18.06
CA TYR A 60 6.62 18.68 -17.48
C TYR A 60 5.46 19.05 -16.54
N SER A 61 4.23 18.66 -16.87
CA SER A 61 3.03 18.90 -16.05
C SER A 61 3.09 18.16 -14.71
N THR A 62 3.46 16.87 -14.73
CA THR A 62 3.59 16.07 -13.50
C THR A 62 4.70 16.63 -12.59
N ALA A 63 5.88 16.92 -13.15
CA ALA A 63 6.99 17.50 -12.38
C ALA A 63 6.59 18.83 -11.73
N HIS A 64 5.96 19.71 -12.49
CA HIS A 64 5.49 20.99 -12.00
C HIS A 64 4.50 20.83 -10.84
N SER A 65 3.49 19.98 -10.99
CA SER A 65 2.46 19.77 -9.95
C SER A 65 3.02 19.16 -8.68
N VAL A 66 3.98 18.22 -8.80
CA VAL A 66 4.63 17.62 -7.63
C VAL A 66 5.46 18.65 -6.87
N MET A 67 6.21 19.50 -7.59
CA MET A 67 6.98 20.57 -6.99
C MET A 67 6.09 21.61 -6.31
N MET A 68 5.01 22.04 -6.98
CA MET A 68 4.00 22.95 -6.41
C MET A 68 3.35 22.38 -5.15
N PHE A 69 2.99 21.09 -5.18
CA PHE A 69 2.42 20.41 -4.01
C PHE A 69 3.40 20.44 -2.82
N MET A 70 4.65 20.08 -3.04
CA MET A 70 5.64 20.05 -1.97
C MET A 70 5.94 21.47 -1.44
N GLU A 71 5.99 22.48 -2.32
CA GLU A 71 6.14 23.87 -1.93
C GLU A 71 4.97 24.34 -1.05
N GLU A 72 3.72 24.06 -1.43
CA GLU A 72 2.54 24.37 -0.61
C GLU A 72 2.58 23.64 0.75
N VAL A 73 3.04 22.37 0.80
CA VAL A 73 3.23 21.65 2.08
C VAL A 73 4.24 22.38 2.96
N VAL A 74 5.39 22.76 2.42
CA VAL A 74 6.44 23.48 3.16
C VAL A 74 5.93 24.82 3.65
N ASP A 75 5.23 25.57 2.81
CA ASP A 75 4.66 26.87 3.18
C ASP A 75 3.63 26.76 4.31
N ILE A 76 2.72 25.76 4.24
CA ILE A 76 1.76 25.48 5.31
C ILE A 76 2.50 25.11 6.60
N CYS A 77 3.55 24.30 6.52
CA CYS A 77 4.33 23.93 7.70
C CYS A 77 4.96 25.15 8.37
N ILE A 78 5.55 26.05 7.60
CA ILE A 78 6.16 27.29 8.13
C ILE A 78 5.09 28.20 8.73
N GLN A 79 3.96 28.39 8.04
CA GLN A 79 2.87 29.25 8.50
C GLN A 79 2.20 28.76 9.80
N ASN A 80 2.14 27.44 10.00
CA ASN A 80 1.48 26.82 11.13
C ASN A 80 2.45 26.29 12.21
N ASP A 81 3.75 26.61 12.12
CA ASP A 81 4.81 26.17 13.05
C ASP A 81 4.92 24.62 13.15
N ILE A 82 4.66 23.92 12.04
CA ILE A 82 4.88 22.48 11.91
C ILE A 82 6.36 22.24 11.65
N LYS A 83 7.05 21.62 12.59
CA LYS A 83 8.53 21.62 12.60
C LYS A 83 9.15 20.59 11.66
N TYR A 84 8.51 19.43 11.46
CA TYR A 84 9.14 18.28 10.85
C TYR A 84 8.40 17.83 9.59
N ILE A 85 9.15 17.64 8.50
CA ILE A 85 8.67 16.92 7.30
C ILE A 85 9.60 15.74 7.06
N ARG A 86 9.01 14.54 6.87
CA ARG A 86 9.77 13.33 6.54
C ARG A 86 9.23 12.73 5.25
N LEU A 87 10.12 12.53 4.30
CA LEU A 87 9.81 11.95 3.00
C LEU A 87 10.53 10.61 2.91
N ILE A 88 9.80 9.52 3.11
CA ILE A 88 10.33 8.16 3.13
C ILE A 88 10.30 7.58 1.73
N GLN A 89 11.37 6.90 1.31
CA GLN A 89 11.39 6.17 0.05
C GLN A 89 10.44 4.98 0.10
N GLY A 90 9.57 4.90 -0.90
CA GLY A 90 8.74 3.72 -1.16
C GLY A 90 9.42 2.73 -2.12
N THR A 91 8.62 2.10 -2.97
CA THR A 91 9.07 1.11 -3.94
C THR A 91 10.10 1.72 -4.90
N ALA A 92 11.21 1.03 -5.12
CA ALA A 92 12.30 1.54 -5.95
C ALA A 92 11.88 1.82 -7.42
N SER A 93 10.87 1.13 -7.95
CA SER A 93 10.30 1.41 -9.27
C SER A 93 9.46 2.69 -9.33
N HIS A 94 9.08 3.22 -8.19
CA HIS A 94 8.29 4.44 -8.05
C HIS A 94 9.17 5.62 -7.65
N ASP A 95 9.76 5.59 -6.48
CA ASP A 95 10.43 6.75 -5.91
C ASP A 95 11.90 6.88 -6.30
N ASN A 96 12.69 5.83 -6.10
CA ASN A 96 14.12 5.82 -6.35
C ASN A 96 14.78 7.20 -6.12
N ARG A 97 15.67 7.61 -7.02
CA ARG A 97 16.39 8.90 -6.91
C ARG A 97 15.52 10.14 -7.11
N GLN A 98 14.23 9.98 -7.49
CA GLN A 98 13.33 11.13 -7.74
C GLN A 98 13.10 11.96 -6.49
N LEU A 99 13.15 11.36 -5.28
CA LEU A 99 13.02 12.09 -4.02
C LEU A 99 14.12 13.13 -3.82
N HIS A 100 15.30 12.95 -4.40
CA HIS A 100 16.38 13.93 -4.35
C HIS A 100 16.04 15.28 -5.02
N ASN A 101 14.98 15.34 -5.83
CA ASN A 101 14.48 16.62 -6.36
C ASN A 101 14.02 17.57 -5.25
N PHE A 102 13.78 17.06 -4.04
CA PHE A 102 13.38 17.84 -2.86
C PHE A 102 14.55 18.16 -1.91
N SER A 103 15.78 17.76 -2.23
CA SER A 103 16.96 17.99 -1.35
C SER A 103 17.24 19.48 -1.06
N MET A 104 16.72 20.37 -1.89
CA MET A 104 16.81 21.82 -1.62
C MET A 104 16.10 22.24 -0.33
N TYR A 105 15.09 21.49 0.11
CA TYR A 105 14.38 21.77 1.37
C TYR A 105 15.15 21.29 2.60
N GLU A 106 16.06 20.29 2.48
CA GLU A 106 16.87 19.79 3.60
C GLU A 106 17.86 20.86 4.14
N ASN A 107 18.21 21.83 3.30
CA ASN A 107 19.14 22.91 3.67
C ASN A 107 18.43 24.17 4.22
N ARG A 108 17.13 24.15 4.38
CA ARG A 108 16.38 25.29 4.93
C ARG A 108 16.53 25.34 6.45
N SER A 109 16.60 26.54 7.00
CA SER A 109 16.73 26.77 8.46
C SER A 109 15.36 26.93 9.16
N ASP A 110 14.30 27.17 8.39
CA ASP A 110 12.94 27.43 8.86
C ASP A 110 12.05 26.20 8.92
N ILE A 111 12.54 25.05 8.43
CA ILE A 111 11.83 23.76 8.47
C ILE A 111 12.85 22.61 8.61
N ASN A 112 12.56 21.61 9.40
CA ASN A 112 13.36 20.39 9.48
C ASN A 112 12.83 19.35 8.51
N PHE A 113 13.29 19.45 7.26
CA PHE A 113 12.93 18.54 6.18
C PHE A 113 14.00 17.46 6.01
N ARG A 114 13.62 16.19 5.91
CA ARG A 114 14.54 15.07 5.65
C ARG A 114 13.98 14.09 4.64
N ILE A 115 14.85 13.59 3.76
CA ILE A 115 14.58 12.52 2.82
C ILE A 115 15.20 11.24 3.38
N ILE A 116 14.37 10.24 3.62
CA ILE A 116 14.73 8.98 4.28
C ILE A 116 14.87 7.90 3.21
N MET A 117 16.10 7.53 2.85
CA MET A 117 16.41 6.59 1.78
C MET A 117 16.88 5.23 2.29
N SER A 118 17.22 5.13 3.57
CA SER A 118 17.66 3.90 4.25
C SER A 118 17.10 3.86 5.66
N VAL A 119 17.08 2.65 6.26
CA VAL A 119 16.63 2.51 7.65
C VAL A 119 17.46 3.38 8.58
N GLU A 120 16.80 4.18 9.38
CA GLU A 120 17.48 5.06 10.33
C GLU A 120 16.65 5.36 11.58
N GLU A 121 17.34 5.67 12.66
CA GLU A 121 16.77 6.12 13.92
C GLU A 121 16.91 7.63 14.05
N GLU A 122 15.90 8.27 14.60
CA GLU A 122 15.93 9.69 14.91
C GLU A 122 15.45 9.93 16.34
N HIS A 123 16.21 10.77 17.05
CA HIS A 123 15.79 11.31 18.35
C HIS A 123 15.40 12.77 18.18
N LEU A 124 14.13 13.07 18.41
CA LEU A 124 13.62 14.45 18.31
C LEU A 124 13.87 15.24 19.58
N ALA A 125 13.91 16.56 19.45
CA ALA A 125 14.10 17.49 20.57
C ALA A 125 12.98 17.38 21.65
N GLU A 126 11.82 16.88 21.27
CA GLU A 126 10.67 16.60 22.13
C GLU A 126 10.87 15.33 23.00
N GLY A 127 11.98 14.60 22.83
CA GLY A 127 12.30 13.38 23.56
C GLY A 127 11.61 12.14 23.00
N LEU A 128 11.34 12.14 21.68
CA LEU A 128 10.74 11.02 20.96
C LEU A 128 11.79 10.26 20.15
N ASP A 129 11.74 8.94 20.23
CA ASP A 129 12.55 8.03 19.44
C ASP A 129 11.71 7.50 18.26
N ILE A 130 12.18 7.72 17.04
CA ILE A 130 11.48 7.32 15.84
C ILE A 130 12.36 6.38 15.01
N LEU A 131 11.76 5.32 14.47
CA LEU A 131 12.39 4.47 13.47
C LEU A 131 11.73 4.73 12.12
N TYR A 132 12.55 4.98 11.09
CA TYR A 132 12.12 5.03 9.70
C TYR A 132 12.56 3.77 8.96
N VAL A 133 11.63 3.17 8.23
CA VAL A 133 11.81 1.88 7.54
C VAL A 133 11.39 2.06 6.07
N PRO A 134 12.22 2.66 5.20
CA PRO A 134 11.95 2.72 3.77
C PRO A 134 11.97 1.33 3.15
N GLU A 135 11.46 1.20 1.92
CA GLU A 135 11.51 -0.08 1.21
C GLU A 135 12.92 -0.35 0.69
N GLU A 136 13.62 -1.22 1.40
CA GLU A 136 14.98 -1.66 1.04
C GLU A 136 15.00 -3.15 0.71
N TYR A 137 15.78 -3.52 -0.32
CA TYR A 137 15.90 -4.89 -0.77
C TYR A 137 17.19 -5.51 -0.26
N MET A 138 17.10 -6.56 0.54
CA MET A 138 18.24 -7.24 1.11
C MET A 138 18.04 -8.76 1.14
N ASN A 139 19.15 -9.50 1.21
CA ASN A 139 19.11 -10.96 1.19
C ASN A 139 18.63 -11.55 2.51
N ASP A 140 19.00 -10.94 3.64
CA ASP A 140 18.66 -11.38 4.98
C ASP A 140 18.02 -10.23 5.76
N MET A 141 16.70 -10.17 5.68
CA MET A 141 15.87 -9.16 6.35
C MET A 141 15.95 -9.27 7.88
N GLU A 142 15.95 -10.49 8.40
CA GLU A 142 15.95 -10.71 9.85
C GLU A 142 17.25 -10.22 10.46
N GLN A 143 18.38 -10.57 9.88
CA GLN A 143 19.69 -10.11 10.34
C GLN A 143 19.81 -8.58 10.21
N PHE A 144 19.36 -8.01 9.11
CA PHE A 144 19.48 -6.58 8.85
C PHE A 144 18.66 -5.73 9.83
N TYR A 145 17.40 -6.10 10.11
CA TYR A 145 16.54 -5.35 11.02
C TYR A 145 16.68 -5.73 12.48
N ALA A 146 17.41 -6.81 12.83
CA ALA A 146 17.61 -7.24 14.21
C ALA A 146 18.14 -6.12 15.13
N PRO A 147 19.12 -5.29 14.75
CA PRO A 147 19.61 -4.20 15.60
C PRO A 147 18.54 -3.17 15.98
N TYR A 148 17.55 -2.98 15.10
CA TYR A 148 16.47 -2.01 15.29
C TYR A 148 15.28 -2.59 16.05
N LEU A 149 14.96 -3.86 15.85
CA LEU A 149 13.71 -4.47 16.31
C LEU A 149 13.87 -5.44 17.50
N SER A 150 15.10 -5.67 17.98
CA SER A 150 15.36 -6.60 19.09
C SER A 150 14.99 -6.04 20.47
N GLN A 151 15.00 -4.73 20.64
CA GLN A 151 14.73 -4.07 21.91
C GLN A 151 13.24 -3.76 22.06
N LYS A 152 12.68 -4.15 23.18
CA LYS A 152 11.28 -3.85 23.53
C LYS A 152 11.08 -2.36 23.83
N ASP A 153 9.93 -1.82 23.38
CA ASP A 153 9.48 -0.45 23.70
C ASP A 153 10.55 0.63 23.41
N LYS A 154 11.35 0.44 22.37
CA LYS A 154 12.43 1.35 22.00
C LYS A 154 11.92 2.65 21.38
N TYR A 155 10.97 2.53 20.45
CA TYR A 155 10.50 3.66 19.67
C TYR A 155 9.14 4.17 20.12
N ASP A 156 8.91 5.47 19.94
CA ASP A 156 7.60 6.11 20.12
C ASP A 156 6.76 6.01 18.85
N PHE A 157 7.41 6.04 17.67
CA PHE A 157 6.80 5.82 16.38
C PHE A 157 7.68 4.93 15.51
N ILE A 158 7.04 4.17 14.61
CA ILE A 158 7.71 3.56 13.46
C ILE A 158 6.94 3.98 12.21
N PHE A 159 7.65 4.59 11.26
CA PHE A 159 7.12 4.97 9.96
C PHE A 159 7.85 4.21 8.88
N GLY A 160 7.12 3.70 7.88
CA GLY A 160 7.80 2.93 6.84
C GLY A 160 6.96 2.68 5.59
N HIS A 161 7.58 1.90 4.70
CA HIS A 161 6.98 1.42 3.48
C HIS A 161 7.32 -0.06 3.28
N GLY A 162 6.32 -0.91 3.06
CA GLY A 162 6.50 -2.35 2.91
C GLY A 162 5.31 -3.15 3.42
N MET A 163 5.45 -4.48 3.46
CA MET A 163 4.38 -5.40 3.80
C MET A 163 4.54 -6.02 5.18
N PHE A 164 3.43 -6.30 5.84
CA PHE A 164 3.37 -7.24 6.95
C PHE A 164 2.81 -8.59 6.49
N LYS A 165 3.21 -9.67 7.15
CA LYS A 165 2.77 -11.04 6.84
C LYS A 165 1.25 -11.16 6.76
N GLU A 166 0.54 -10.45 7.62
CA GLU A 166 -0.91 -10.49 7.74
C GLU A 166 -1.65 -9.94 6.51
N VAL A 167 -1.08 -8.95 5.82
CA VAL A 167 -1.71 -8.34 4.64
C VAL A 167 -1.24 -8.92 3.32
N GLY A 168 -0.22 -9.78 3.33
CA GLY A 168 0.33 -10.37 2.11
C GLY A 168 -0.68 -11.15 1.26
N THR A 169 -1.70 -11.74 1.88
CA THR A 169 -2.79 -12.43 1.17
C THR A 169 -3.76 -11.43 0.53
N MET A 170 -4.07 -10.33 1.22
CA MET A 170 -4.96 -9.27 0.72
C MET A 170 -4.31 -8.51 -0.44
N ALA A 171 -3.03 -8.21 -0.34
CA ALA A 171 -2.26 -7.56 -1.40
C ALA A 171 -2.23 -8.38 -2.70
N LYS A 172 -2.05 -9.70 -2.61
CA LYS A 172 -2.09 -10.60 -3.77
C LYS A 172 -3.42 -10.62 -4.49
N GLN A 173 -4.53 -10.52 -3.75
CA GLN A 173 -5.87 -10.50 -4.34
C GLN A 173 -6.19 -9.18 -5.02
N GLN A 174 -5.67 -8.07 -4.52
CA GLN A 174 -6.01 -6.72 -5.01
C GLN A 174 -5.09 -6.23 -6.11
N LEU A 175 -3.81 -6.52 -6.04
CA LEU A 175 -2.82 -5.98 -6.98
C LEU A 175 -2.69 -6.82 -8.26
N GLY A 176 -3.27 -8.03 -8.30
CA GLY A 176 -3.10 -8.95 -9.44
C GLY A 176 -1.61 -9.31 -9.68
N GLU A 177 -0.75 -8.74 -8.91
CA GLU A 177 0.69 -8.93 -8.97
C GLU A 177 1.09 -10.12 -8.11
N ILE A 178 1.25 -11.26 -8.77
CA ILE A 178 2.21 -12.26 -8.31
C ILE A 178 3.62 -11.71 -8.64
N THR A 179 3.89 -10.49 -8.34
CA THR A 179 5.24 -10.07 -8.17
C THR A 179 5.66 -10.70 -6.85
N MET A 180 6.59 -11.61 -6.93
CA MET A 180 7.46 -11.90 -5.80
C MET A 180 8.18 -10.57 -5.52
N SER A 181 7.43 -9.68 -4.91
CA SER A 181 7.91 -8.40 -4.46
C SER A 181 9.11 -8.73 -3.58
N ARG A 182 10.27 -8.22 -3.93
CA ARG A 182 11.44 -8.25 -3.04
C ARG A 182 11.25 -7.26 -1.90
N ALA A 183 10.06 -6.67 -1.81
CA ALA A 183 9.70 -5.77 -0.73
C ALA A 183 9.83 -6.47 0.62
N PRO A 184 10.30 -5.77 1.63
CA PRO A 184 10.42 -6.31 2.96
C PRO A 184 9.06 -6.75 3.50
N VAL A 185 9.01 -7.97 4.05
CA VAL A 185 7.81 -8.53 4.69
C VAL A 185 8.08 -8.68 6.18
N PHE A 186 7.48 -7.83 6.98
CA PHE A 186 7.70 -7.76 8.41
C PHE A 186 6.75 -8.66 9.20
N ASP A 187 7.18 -9.01 10.43
CA ASP A 187 6.33 -9.61 11.45
C ASP A 187 5.73 -8.49 12.31
N SER A 188 4.41 -8.34 12.32
CA SER A 188 3.75 -7.29 13.09
C SER A 188 4.01 -7.38 14.59
N LYS A 189 4.16 -8.60 15.12
CA LYS A 189 4.44 -8.79 16.55
C LYS A 189 5.82 -8.24 16.93
N GLN A 190 6.82 -8.44 16.07
CA GLN A 190 8.17 -7.92 16.29
C GLN A 190 8.19 -6.40 16.26
N MET A 191 7.56 -5.79 15.26
CA MET A 191 7.45 -4.33 15.16
C MET A 191 6.69 -3.73 16.36
N ILE A 192 5.55 -4.32 16.74
CA ILE A 192 4.75 -3.87 17.90
C ILE A 192 5.54 -4.00 19.20
N ASN A 193 6.34 -5.07 19.35
CA ASN A 193 7.17 -5.21 20.53
C ASN A 193 8.25 -4.12 20.64
N ALA A 194 8.74 -3.62 19.51
CA ALA A 194 9.76 -2.56 19.49
C ALA A 194 9.19 -1.15 19.64
N CYS A 195 7.86 -0.96 19.51
CA CYS A 195 7.22 0.35 19.49
C CYS A 195 6.24 0.54 20.65
N LYS A 196 6.34 1.68 21.34
CA LYS A 196 5.40 2.11 22.41
C LYS A 196 4.09 2.67 21.83
N GLY A 197 4.16 3.29 20.67
CA GLY A 197 3.07 4.02 20.03
C GLY A 197 2.60 3.38 18.71
N PRO A 198 1.95 4.15 17.84
CA PRO A 198 1.44 3.65 16.59
C PRO A 198 2.53 3.45 15.54
N ILE A 199 2.28 2.51 14.62
CA ILE A 199 3.15 2.17 13.50
C ILE A 199 2.39 2.50 12.23
N PHE A 200 2.98 3.30 11.33
CA PHE A 200 2.36 3.70 10.08
C PHE A 200 3.17 3.24 8.88
N PHE A 201 2.51 2.60 7.92
CA PHE A 201 3.15 2.06 6.73
C PHE A 201 2.38 2.39 5.46
N GLY A 202 3.10 2.66 4.36
CA GLY A 202 2.60 2.64 2.98
C GLY A 202 2.85 1.30 2.30
N HIS A 203 2.61 1.22 0.99
CA HIS A 203 2.73 0.08 0.08
C HIS A 203 1.40 -0.65 -0.20
N ILE A 204 0.54 -0.82 0.78
CA ILE A 204 -0.74 -1.50 0.61
C ILE A 204 -1.82 -0.45 0.33
N HIS A 205 -2.39 -0.49 -0.87
CA HIS A 205 -3.40 0.49 -1.32
C HIS A 205 -4.76 0.37 -0.61
N THR A 206 -4.90 -0.61 0.27
CA THR A 206 -6.11 -0.84 1.08
C THR A 206 -5.95 -0.22 2.45
N ASN A 207 -6.90 0.65 2.83
CA ASN A 207 -6.99 1.09 4.22
C ASN A 207 -7.20 -0.11 5.13
N THR A 208 -6.26 -0.35 6.03
CA THR A 208 -6.35 -1.47 6.97
C THR A 208 -5.57 -1.22 8.25
N VAL A 209 -6.00 -1.88 9.32
CA VAL A 209 -5.34 -1.80 10.63
C VAL A 209 -5.02 -3.20 11.13
N ILE A 210 -3.73 -3.46 11.40
CA ILE A 210 -3.28 -4.75 11.93
C ILE A 210 -3.11 -4.63 13.45
N ARG A 211 -3.75 -5.55 14.19
CA ARG A 211 -3.62 -5.68 15.67
C ARG A 211 -3.87 -4.37 16.43
N LYS A 212 -4.57 -3.39 15.86
CA LYS A 212 -4.84 -2.06 16.43
C LYS A 212 -3.59 -1.20 16.67
N HIS A 213 -2.46 -1.54 16.05
CA HIS A 213 -1.19 -0.83 16.22
C HIS A 213 -0.54 -0.43 14.90
N VAL A 214 -0.71 -1.22 13.83
CA VAL A 214 -0.14 -0.92 12.52
C VAL A 214 -1.24 -0.39 11.61
N TYR A 215 -1.02 0.79 11.06
CA TYR A 215 -1.98 1.56 10.28
C TYR A 215 -1.50 1.74 8.85
N TYR A 216 -2.25 1.22 7.89
CA TYR A 216 -2.09 1.50 6.47
C TYR A 216 -3.21 2.45 6.03
N PRO A 217 -2.93 3.68 5.55
CA PRO A 217 -3.96 4.56 5.04
C PRO A 217 -4.56 4.05 3.73
N GLY A 218 -3.84 3.17 3.04
CA GLY A 218 -4.08 2.88 1.64
C GLY A 218 -3.51 3.96 0.73
N SER A 219 -3.75 3.86 -0.56
CA SER A 219 -3.43 4.93 -1.48
C SER A 219 -4.33 6.15 -1.25
N PHE A 220 -3.79 7.36 -1.48
CA PHE A 220 -4.55 8.59 -1.28
C PHE A 220 -5.75 8.72 -2.23
N SER A 221 -5.63 8.20 -3.45
CA SER A 221 -6.72 8.14 -4.42
C SER A 221 -6.90 6.72 -4.95
N ARG A 222 -7.95 6.47 -5.75
CA ARG A 222 -8.13 5.20 -6.46
C ARG A 222 -7.51 5.28 -7.84
N PHE A 223 -6.73 4.26 -8.19
CA PHE A 223 -6.02 4.22 -9.47
C PHE A 223 -6.57 3.15 -10.41
N GLN A 224 -7.17 2.10 -9.86
CA GLN A 224 -7.64 0.95 -10.63
C GLN A 224 -8.85 0.26 -9.99
N HIS A 225 -9.48 -0.64 -10.75
CA HIS A 225 -10.51 -1.52 -10.21
C HIS A 225 -9.92 -2.51 -9.20
N GLY A 226 -10.64 -2.78 -8.13
CA GLY A 226 -10.19 -3.57 -6.99
C GLY A 226 -9.77 -2.73 -5.78
N GLU A 227 -9.60 -1.43 -5.94
CA GLU A 227 -9.31 -0.50 -4.85
C GLU A 227 -10.60 0.09 -4.27
N GLU A 228 -11.49 -0.75 -3.75
CA GLU A 228 -12.84 -0.36 -3.33
C GLU A 228 -12.88 0.26 -1.92
N THR A 229 -11.81 0.13 -1.14
CA THR A 229 -11.74 0.68 0.23
C THR A 229 -11.65 2.21 0.25
N ASP A 230 -11.95 2.77 1.41
CA ASP A 230 -11.80 4.20 1.64
C ASP A 230 -10.38 4.68 1.39
N LYS A 231 -10.25 5.88 0.85
CA LYS A 231 -9.01 6.55 0.50
C LYS A 231 -8.80 7.77 1.38
N GLY A 232 -7.53 8.09 1.70
CA GLY A 232 -7.24 9.21 2.57
C GLY A 232 -5.88 9.12 3.26
N PHE A 233 -5.83 9.64 4.48
CA PHE A 233 -4.62 9.68 5.29
C PHE A 233 -4.96 9.62 6.79
N TYR A 234 -3.94 9.45 7.65
CA TYR A 234 -4.13 9.44 9.09
C TYR A 234 -3.66 10.73 9.75
N LEU A 235 -4.43 11.17 10.75
CA LEU A 235 -3.97 12.08 11.80
C LEU A 235 -3.78 11.29 13.09
N CYS A 236 -2.70 11.57 13.79
CA CYS A 236 -2.39 10.94 15.07
C CYS A 236 -2.04 11.99 16.10
N VAL A 237 -2.56 11.85 17.32
CA VAL A 237 -2.13 12.60 18.50
C VAL A 237 -1.58 11.62 19.49
N TYR A 238 -0.33 11.81 19.90
CA TYR A 238 0.41 10.96 20.81
C TYR A 238 0.79 11.73 22.07
N ASN A 239 0.56 11.14 23.25
CA ASN A 239 0.99 11.71 24.51
C ASN A 239 2.37 11.15 24.88
N VAL A 240 3.38 12.02 24.89
CA VAL A 240 4.79 11.68 25.11
C VAL A 240 5.05 11.07 26.49
N LEU A 241 4.26 11.46 27.50
CA LEU A 241 4.49 11.05 28.90
C LEU A 241 3.92 9.67 29.22
N ASN A 242 2.75 9.34 28.65
CA ASN A 242 2.04 8.09 28.99
C ASN A 242 1.86 7.14 27.82
N HIS A 243 2.42 7.50 26.65
CA HIS A 243 2.41 6.73 25.41
C HIS A 243 1.01 6.39 24.85
N LYS A 244 -0.04 7.08 25.34
CA LYS A 244 -1.38 6.93 24.78
C LYS A 244 -1.52 7.73 23.50
N TYR A 245 -2.28 7.20 22.55
CA TYR A 245 -2.51 7.87 21.28
C TYR A 245 -3.94 7.68 20.78
N ALA A 246 -4.34 8.59 19.91
CA ALA A 246 -5.55 8.51 19.11
C ALA A 246 -5.19 8.66 17.64
N VAL A 247 -5.76 7.81 16.80
CA VAL A 247 -5.55 7.82 15.35
C VAL A 247 -6.90 8.00 14.68
N GLU A 248 -7.00 9.01 13.80
CA GLU A 248 -8.18 9.34 13.02
C GLU A 248 -7.88 9.18 11.54
N PHE A 249 -8.75 8.48 10.81
CA PHE A 249 -8.66 8.39 9.36
C PHE A 249 -9.43 9.54 8.72
N ILE A 250 -8.75 10.31 7.88
CA ILE A 250 -9.34 11.44 7.15
C ILE A 250 -9.61 10.98 5.72
N HIS A 251 -10.88 10.97 5.35
CA HIS A 251 -11.33 10.47 4.06
C HIS A 251 -11.05 11.45 2.92
N ASN A 252 -10.56 10.92 1.78
CA ASN A 252 -10.56 11.59 0.50
C ASN A 252 -11.84 11.21 -0.27
N ASP A 253 -12.94 11.90 0.00
CA ASP A 253 -14.24 11.69 -0.66
C ASP A 253 -14.26 12.16 -2.13
N MET A 254 -13.21 12.86 -2.60
CA MET A 254 -13.03 13.22 -3.99
C MET A 254 -12.39 12.08 -4.83
N ALA A 255 -11.90 11.01 -4.18
CA ALA A 255 -11.35 9.86 -4.87
C ALA A 255 -12.48 9.15 -5.65
N GLU A 256 -12.33 9.11 -6.99
CA GLU A 256 -13.34 8.54 -7.89
C GLU A 256 -13.59 7.07 -7.54
N GLU A 257 -14.85 6.68 -7.38
CA GLU A 257 -15.20 5.30 -7.07
C GLU A 257 -15.04 4.39 -8.28
N TYR A 258 -14.42 3.25 -8.07
CA TYR A 258 -14.29 2.16 -9.03
C TYR A 258 -15.14 0.98 -8.56
N ILE A 259 -16.08 0.53 -9.39
CA ILE A 259 -16.95 -0.61 -9.08
C ILE A 259 -16.74 -1.71 -10.10
N THR A 260 -16.59 -2.95 -9.62
CA THR A 260 -16.56 -4.14 -10.46
C THR A 260 -17.85 -4.93 -10.26
N ILE A 261 -18.61 -5.09 -11.32
CA ILE A 261 -19.85 -5.89 -11.34
C ILE A 261 -19.58 -7.14 -12.13
N LYS A 262 -19.81 -8.31 -11.52
CA LYS A 262 -19.74 -9.58 -12.21
C LYS A 262 -21.16 -10.05 -12.58
N ILE A 263 -21.37 -10.34 -13.84
CA ILE A 263 -22.57 -11.01 -14.33
C ILE A 263 -22.17 -12.46 -14.59
N PRO A 264 -22.55 -13.39 -13.71
CA PRO A 264 -22.00 -14.75 -13.68
C PRO A 264 -22.42 -15.59 -14.89
N ASP A 265 -23.55 -15.27 -15.51
CA ASP A 265 -24.01 -15.89 -16.75
C ASP A 265 -24.70 -14.85 -17.61
N PHE A 266 -23.96 -14.23 -18.51
CA PHE A 266 -24.55 -13.24 -19.42
C PHE A 266 -25.32 -13.89 -20.57
N THR A 267 -25.28 -15.21 -20.74
CA THR A 267 -25.97 -15.92 -21.81
C THR A 267 -27.50 -15.85 -21.65
N VAL A 268 -27.98 -15.58 -20.44
CA VAL A 268 -29.41 -15.35 -20.18
C VAL A 268 -29.95 -14.11 -20.91
N TYR A 269 -29.08 -13.17 -21.27
CA TYR A 269 -29.41 -11.93 -21.97
C TYR A 269 -29.23 -12.00 -23.49
N LYS A 270 -28.97 -13.20 -24.03
CA LYS A 270 -28.69 -13.39 -25.48
C LYS A 270 -29.81 -12.87 -26.37
N ASP A 271 -31.06 -12.99 -25.92
CA ASP A 271 -32.26 -12.60 -26.67
C ASP A 271 -32.71 -11.14 -26.34
N LYS A 272 -32.18 -10.56 -25.26
CA LYS A 272 -32.48 -9.20 -24.79
C LYS A 272 -31.25 -8.55 -24.17
N PRO A 273 -30.26 -8.19 -24.97
CA PRO A 273 -29.04 -7.56 -24.47
C PRO A 273 -29.28 -6.18 -23.83
N GLU A 274 -30.45 -5.55 -24.11
CA GLU A 274 -30.87 -4.29 -23.50
C GLU A 274 -31.01 -4.40 -21.98
N ASP A 275 -31.45 -5.55 -21.47
CA ASP A 275 -31.62 -5.79 -20.02
C ASP A 275 -30.28 -5.68 -19.26
N ILE A 276 -29.14 -5.94 -19.93
CA ILE A 276 -27.81 -5.70 -19.33
C ILE A 276 -27.55 -4.21 -19.18
N VAL A 277 -28.02 -3.38 -20.12
CA VAL A 277 -27.88 -1.92 -20.06
C VAL A 277 -28.60 -1.38 -18.83
N ASP A 278 -29.80 -1.87 -18.55
CA ASP A 278 -30.56 -1.46 -17.37
C ASP A 278 -29.79 -1.78 -16.06
N VAL A 279 -29.14 -2.95 -15.99
CA VAL A 279 -28.27 -3.30 -14.87
C VAL A 279 -27.09 -2.35 -14.76
N ILE A 280 -26.42 -2.02 -15.88
CA ILE A 280 -25.30 -1.10 -15.92
C ILE A 280 -25.73 0.29 -15.44
N GLU A 281 -26.82 0.81 -15.98
CA GLU A 281 -27.32 2.15 -15.70
C GLU A 281 -27.79 2.29 -14.24
N SER A 282 -28.35 1.24 -13.67
CA SER A 282 -28.77 1.23 -12.27
C SER A 282 -27.63 1.43 -11.27
N VAL A 283 -26.39 1.13 -11.67
CA VAL A 283 -25.18 1.23 -10.83
C VAL A 283 -24.27 2.38 -11.25
N GLN A 284 -24.49 2.97 -12.44
CA GLN A 284 -23.68 4.07 -12.96
C GLN A 284 -24.12 5.39 -12.34
N ALA A 285 -23.38 5.87 -11.34
CA ALA A 285 -23.47 7.25 -10.87
C ALA A 285 -22.35 8.10 -11.54
N ASP A 286 -22.50 9.44 -11.53
CA ASP A 286 -21.59 10.38 -12.22
C ASP A 286 -20.13 10.27 -11.80
N TYR A 287 -19.85 9.68 -10.63
CA TYR A 287 -18.51 9.59 -10.04
C TYR A 287 -17.89 8.19 -10.09
N LYS A 288 -18.61 7.18 -10.58
CA LYS A 288 -18.16 5.79 -10.53
C LYS A 288 -17.57 5.37 -11.87
N ARG A 289 -16.40 4.72 -11.80
CA ARG A 289 -15.89 3.92 -12.91
C ARG A 289 -16.41 2.52 -12.75
N VAL A 290 -17.15 2.05 -13.75
CA VAL A 290 -17.80 0.74 -13.72
C VAL A 290 -17.02 -0.21 -14.63
N LYS A 291 -16.58 -1.33 -14.05
CA LYS A 291 -16.08 -2.48 -14.79
C LYS A 291 -17.12 -3.58 -14.72
N ILE A 292 -17.55 -4.06 -15.87
CA ILE A 292 -18.46 -5.20 -15.97
C ILE A 292 -17.69 -6.39 -16.46
N VAL A 293 -17.72 -7.45 -15.67
CA VAL A 293 -17.16 -8.75 -16.02
C VAL A 293 -18.31 -9.66 -16.40
N LEU A 294 -18.44 -9.92 -17.70
CA LEU A 294 -19.40 -10.84 -18.26
C LEU A 294 -18.78 -12.24 -18.32
N VAL A 295 -19.39 -13.20 -17.64
CA VAL A 295 -18.96 -14.59 -17.64
C VAL A 295 -20.00 -15.41 -18.41
N GLY A 296 -19.58 -16.22 -19.40
CA GLY A 296 -20.47 -17.05 -20.19
C GLY A 296 -19.82 -17.53 -21.48
N HIS A 297 -20.61 -18.12 -22.35
CA HIS A 297 -20.12 -18.62 -23.64
C HIS A 297 -19.89 -17.48 -24.62
N ILE A 298 -18.70 -17.42 -25.26
CA ILE A 298 -18.26 -16.35 -26.14
C ILE A 298 -18.99 -16.32 -27.50
N ASP A 299 -19.72 -17.37 -27.84
CA ASP A 299 -20.36 -17.53 -29.17
C ASP A 299 -21.56 -16.61 -29.44
N PHE A 300 -21.91 -15.72 -28.51
CA PHE A 300 -23.02 -14.77 -28.69
C PHE A 300 -22.56 -13.44 -29.26
N SER A 301 -22.20 -13.46 -30.56
CA SER A 301 -21.65 -12.29 -31.25
C SER A 301 -22.54 -11.05 -31.19
N TYR A 302 -23.88 -11.21 -31.25
CA TYR A 302 -24.82 -10.09 -31.25
C TYR A 302 -24.84 -9.35 -29.91
N ALA A 303 -25.04 -10.07 -28.79
CA ALA A 303 -25.08 -9.44 -27.47
C ALA A 303 -23.73 -8.75 -27.12
N LEU A 304 -22.62 -9.39 -27.49
CA LEU A 304 -21.29 -8.80 -27.29
C LEU A 304 -21.07 -7.56 -28.12
N GLN A 305 -21.52 -7.55 -29.37
CA GLN A 305 -21.43 -6.39 -30.24
C GLN A 305 -22.28 -5.23 -29.70
N PHE A 306 -23.49 -5.50 -29.26
CA PHE A 306 -24.39 -4.52 -28.66
C PHE A 306 -23.76 -3.87 -27.41
N ILE A 307 -23.23 -4.67 -26.49
CA ILE A 307 -22.61 -4.16 -25.26
C ILE A 307 -21.35 -3.34 -25.57
N ARG A 308 -20.53 -3.77 -26.54
CA ARG A 308 -19.34 -3.01 -26.97
C ARG A 308 -19.73 -1.67 -27.59
N GLU A 309 -20.74 -1.65 -28.43
CA GLU A 309 -21.24 -0.41 -29.06
C GLU A 309 -21.83 0.52 -27.99
N TYR A 310 -22.58 0.00 -27.03
CA TYR A 310 -23.09 0.75 -25.89
C TYR A 310 -21.98 1.39 -25.05
N ALA A 311 -20.86 0.69 -24.85
CA ALA A 311 -19.74 1.16 -24.03
C ALA A 311 -18.82 2.14 -24.75
N LYS A 312 -18.87 2.22 -26.09
CA LYS A 312 -17.90 2.94 -26.93
C LYS A 312 -17.73 4.41 -26.56
N ASP A 313 -18.83 5.08 -26.27
CA ASP A 313 -18.82 6.51 -25.93
C ASP A 313 -18.89 6.77 -24.41
N LYS A 314 -18.65 5.73 -23.59
CA LYS A 314 -18.71 5.80 -22.13
C LYS A 314 -17.32 5.56 -21.51
N PRO A 315 -16.48 6.60 -21.41
CA PRO A 315 -15.07 6.45 -20.97
C PRO A 315 -14.91 5.94 -19.52
N ARG A 316 -15.99 5.96 -18.74
CA ARG A 316 -16.01 5.44 -17.35
C ARG A 316 -16.51 3.99 -17.27
N LEU A 317 -16.91 3.41 -18.40
CA LEU A 317 -17.39 2.03 -18.48
C LEU A 317 -16.35 1.14 -19.13
N GLN A 318 -15.89 0.13 -18.41
CA GLN A 318 -15.01 -0.92 -18.92
C GLN A 318 -15.77 -2.24 -18.97
N ILE A 319 -15.71 -2.93 -20.09
CA ILE A 319 -16.31 -4.25 -20.24
C ILE A 319 -15.20 -5.28 -20.42
N GLN A 320 -15.22 -6.28 -19.57
CA GLN A 320 -14.37 -7.46 -19.66
C GLN A 320 -15.26 -8.66 -19.91
N ILE A 321 -14.93 -9.47 -20.90
CA ILE A 321 -15.64 -10.70 -21.22
C ILE A 321 -14.72 -11.86 -20.84
N THR A 322 -15.25 -12.82 -20.09
CA THR A 322 -14.51 -13.99 -19.66
C THR A 322 -15.31 -15.22 -20.08
N ASP A 323 -14.67 -16.13 -20.80
CA ASP A 323 -15.24 -17.44 -21.13
C ASP A 323 -15.45 -18.24 -19.84
N GLU A 324 -16.59 -18.93 -19.74
CA GLU A 324 -16.92 -19.72 -18.56
C GLU A 324 -15.87 -20.80 -18.27
N ALA A 325 -15.35 -21.43 -19.32
CA ALA A 325 -14.28 -22.43 -19.19
C ALA A 325 -12.97 -21.83 -18.67
N GLN A 326 -12.64 -20.61 -19.10
CA GLN A 326 -11.47 -19.87 -18.62
C GLN A 326 -11.67 -19.41 -17.17
N PHE A 327 -12.86 -18.93 -16.84
CA PHE A 327 -13.19 -18.47 -15.49
C PHE A 327 -13.12 -19.62 -14.47
N VAL A 328 -13.66 -20.80 -14.80
CA VAL A 328 -13.56 -22.01 -13.95
C VAL A 328 -12.10 -22.42 -13.77
N LYS A 329 -11.32 -22.37 -14.85
CA LYS A 329 -9.89 -22.69 -14.82
C LYS A 329 -9.07 -21.73 -13.98
N GLU A 330 -9.39 -20.43 -14.03
CA GLU A 330 -8.78 -19.42 -13.16
C GLU A 330 -9.12 -19.65 -11.69
N GLN A 331 -10.38 -19.95 -11.37
CA GLN A 331 -10.79 -20.29 -10.00
C GLN A 331 -10.15 -21.57 -9.49
N GLU A 332 -10.06 -22.60 -10.32
CA GLU A 332 -9.35 -23.84 -9.95
C GLU A 332 -7.87 -23.60 -9.73
N THR A 333 -7.24 -22.78 -10.58
CA THR A 333 -5.84 -22.40 -10.43
C THR A 333 -5.61 -21.63 -9.14
N GLU A 334 -6.47 -20.68 -8.82
CA GLU A 334 -6.41 -19.92 -7.57
C GLU A 334 -6.60 -20.84 -6.35
N ARG A 335 -7.54 -21.78 -6.41
CA ARG A 335 -7.75 -22.78 -5.36
C ARG A 335 -6.53 -23.69 -5.20
N VAL A 336 -5.92 -24.14 -6.30
CA VAL A 336 -4.69 -24.94 -6.28
C VAL A 336 -3.52 -24.16 -5.71
N VAL A 337 -3.34 -22.90 -6.10
CA VAL A 337 -2.30 -22.00 -5.58
C VAL A 337 -2.48 -21.78 -4.08
N ASN A 338 -3.69 -21.50 -3.61
CA ASN A 338 -3.97 -21.33 -2.18
C ASN A 338 -3.70 -22.62 -1.39
N THR A 339 -4.12 -23.77 -1.92
CA THR A 339 -3.83 -25.07 -1.30
C THR A 339 -2.33 -25.38 -1.26
N LEU A 340 -1.58 -24.99 -2.31
CA LEU A 340 -0.12 -25.15 -2.33
C LEU A 340 0.54 -24.20 -1.35
N LEU A 341 0.09 -22.95 -1.24
CA LEU A 341 0.61 -21.98 -0.29
C LEU A 341 0.39 -22.44 1.16
N GLU A 342 -0.80 -22.94 1.49
CA GLU A 342 -1.08 -23.52 2.79
C GLU A 342 -0.19 -24.74 3.06
N LYS A 343 -0.08 -25.64 2.09
CA LYS A 343 0.72 -26.85 2.19
C LYS A 343 2.22 -26.60 2.41
N TYR A 344 2.73 -25.51 1.84
CA TYR A 344 4.15 -25.14 1.91
C TYR A 344 4.40 -23.89 2.79
N ALA A 345 3.43 -23.43 3.57
CA ALA A 345 3.53 -22.27 4.45
C ALA A 345 4.72 -22.34 5.41
N PHE A 346 5.11 -23.56 5.83
CA PHE A 346 6.27 -23.81 6.70
C PHE A 346 7.60 -23.33 6.12
N ILE A 347 7.71 -23.19 4.79
CA ILE A 347 8.93 -22.68 4.14
C ILE A 347 9.22 -21.24 4.58
N PHE A 348 8.15 -20.48 4.85
CA PHE A 348 8.20 -19.07 5.27
C PHE A 348 8.16 -18.92 6.80
N ASP A 349 8.07 -20.01 7.56
CA ASP A 349 8.04 -19.97 9.01
C ASP A 349 9.48 -19.78 9.55
N SER A 350 9.73 -18.64 10.18
CA SER A 350 11.02 -18.32 10.81
C SER A 350 11.33 -19.12 12.09
N GLY A 351 10.31 -19.75 12.69
CA GLY A 351 10.46 -20.61 13.85
C GLY A 351 10.96 -22.03 13.52
N ILE A 352 11.15 -22.36 12.25
CA ILE A 352 11.55 -23.68 11.78
C ILE A 352 12.93 -23.58 11.13
N SER A 353 13.88 -24.45 11.52
CA SER A 353 15.22 -24.48 10.94
C SER A 353 15.21 -24.83 9.44
N HIS A 354 16.30 -24.49 8.73
CA HIS A 354 16.43 -24.81 7.32
C HIS A 354 16.35 -26.32 7.06
N GLU A 355 16.96 -27.11 7.91
CA GLU A 355 16.98 -28.57 7.82
C GLU A 355 15.57 -29.16 8.03
N GLU A 356 14.82 -28.63 8.98
CA GLU A 356 13.43 -29.03 9.20
C GLU A 356 12.52 -28.63 8.04
N LYS A 357 12.77 -27.48 7.41
CA LYS A 357 12.05 -27.06 6.19
C LYS A 357 12.32 -28.03 5.05
N ILE A 358 13.58 -28.40 4.84
CA ILE A 358 13.98 -29.39 3.82
C ILE A 358 13.36 -30.76 4.12
N GLN A 359 13.40 -31.21 5.36
CA GLN A 359 12.77 -32.46 5.78
C GLN A 359 11.27 -32.49 5.50
N LYS A 360 10.55 -31.45 5.88
CA LYS A 360 9.11 -31.32 5.61
C LYS A 360 8.82 -31.26 4.10
N PHE A 361 9.63 -30.55 3.34
CA PHE A 361 9.48 -30.48 1.88
C PHE A 361 9.64 -31.85 1.22
N ILE A 362 10.69 -32.61 1.59
CA ILE A 362 10.94 -33.96 1.08
C ILE A 362 9.79 -34.90 1.45
N LYS A 363 9.32 -34.82 2.69
CA LYS A 363 8.19 -35.63 3.16
C LYS A 363 6.92 -35.37 2.36
N ILE A 364 6.62 -34.09 2.11
CA ILE A 364 5.42 -33.69 1.33
C ILE A 364 5.52 -34.12 -0.14
N ARG A 365 6.71 -33.98 -0.76
CA ARG A 365 6.89 -34.20 -2.18
C ARG A 365 7.14 -35.67 -2.55
N HIS A 366 7.83 -36.40 -1.69
CA HIS A 366 8.30 -37.77 -1.99
C HIS A 366 7.76 -38.82 -1.02
N GLY A 367 6.99 -38.44 0.00
CA GLY A 367 6.47 -39.38 1.01
C GLY A 367 7.55 -40.01 1.90
N LYS A 368 8.78 -39.51 1.83
CA LYS A 368 9.94 -40.05 2.57
C LYS A 368 10.36 -39.06 3.66
N GLU A 369 10.69 -39.58 4.83
CA GLU A 369 11.23 -38.81 5.92
C GLU A 369 12.75 -39.08 6.01
N LEU A 370 13.57 -38.05 5.80
CA LEU A 370 14.99 -38.12 5.98
C LEU A 370 15.38 -37.61 7.36
N PRO A 371 16.31 -38.29 8.08
CA PRO A 371 16.82 -37.76 9.34
C PRO A 371 17.50 -36.40 9.15
N ILE A 372 17.30 -35.46 10.08
CA ILE A 372 17.89 -34.12 10.05
C ILE A 372 19.43 -34.19 9.95
N GLU A 373 20.04 -35.13 10.63
CA GLU A 373 21.49 -35.37 10.56
C GLU A 373 21.98 -35.70 9.15
N THR A 374 21.21 -36.46 8.37
CA THR A 374 21.52 -36.75 6.96
C THR A 374 21.47 -35.47 6.13
N ILE A 375 20.45 -34.61 6.38
CA ILE A 375 20.30 -33.35 5.64
C ILE A 375 21.45 -32.39 5.99
N LYS A 376 21.86 -32.31 7.25
CA LYS A 376 23.01 -31.50 7.70
C LYS A 376 24.31 -31.94 7.04
N ASN A 377 24.55 -33.25 6.98
CA ASN A 377 25.75 -33.78 6.37
C ASN A 377 25.82 -33.45 4.87
N GLU A 378 24.71 -33.55 4.15
CA GLU A 378 24.65 -33.20 2.72
C GLU A 378 24.82 -31.68 2.50
N LEU A 379 24.22 -30.82 3.35
CA LEU A 379 24.38 -29.37 3.25
C LEU A 379 25.81 -28.89 3.57
N ASN A 380 26.53 -29.59 4.46
CA ASN A 380 27.91 -29.27 4.79
C ASN A 380 28.91 -29.75 3.72
N LEU A 381 28.48 -30.54 2.72
CA LEU A 381 29.25 -30.96 1.57
C LEU A 381 29.12 -30.04 0.35
N LEU A 382 28.18 -29.07 0.40
CA LEU A 382 27.96 -28.03 -0.61
C LEU A 382 28.63 -26.72 -0.21
#